data_ba841512ebc41f05b1e70918a280555a
#
_entry.id   ba841512ebc41f05b1e70918a280555a
#
_cell.length_a   1.000
_cell.length_b   1.000
_cell.length_c   1.000
_cell.angle_alpha   90.00
_cell.angle_beta   90.00
_cell.angle_gamma   90.00
#
_symmetry.space_group_name_H-M   'P 1'
#
loop_
_entity.id
_entity.type
_entity.pdbx_description
1 polymer ?
#
loop_
_entity_poly.entity_id
_entity_poly.type
_entity_poly.pdbx_seq_one_letter_code
_entity_poly.pdbx_strand_id
1 'polypeptide(L)'
;MPKKYSKCIFKPIVETDLPAHPTLLALKPMLMVDKSLYSESKVWSHMYHMPKMSKEECATLTAEPQVHDADEIHMTLGRPGAARARWVLEDEEYIVESPSTTYIPAGVRHSNGWLEINEPITIAVIITSGVRRLV
;
A
#
# COMPACT_ATOMS: atom_id res chain seq x y z
N MET A 1 27.88 24.78 -7.54
CA MET A 1 26.70 24.67 -8.40
C MET A 1 25.83 23.51 -7.91
N PRO A 2 24.54 23.72 -7.63
CA PRO A 2 23.65 22.61 -7.33
C PRO A 2 23.54 21.69 -8.55
N LYS A 3 23.48 20.41 -8.29
CA LYS A 3 23.28 19.42 -9.36
C LYS A 3 21.86 19.55 -9.91
N LYS A 4 21.71 19.37 -11.22
CA LYS A 4 20.43 19.54 -11.93
C LYS A 4 19.28 18.71 -11.37
N TYR A 5 19.57 17.52 -10.87
CA TYR A 5 18.54 16.56 -10.41
C TYR A 5 18.53 16.36 -8.88
N SER A 6 19.13 17.27 -8.12
CA SER A 6 19.22 17.13 -6.66
C SER A 6 17.85 17.01 -5.99
N LYS A 7 16.82 17.69 -6.50
CA LYS A 7 15.45 17.61 -5.96
C LYS A 7 14.74 16.29 -6.25
N CYS A 8 15.31 15.47 -7.15
CA CYS A 8 14.76 14.14 -7.46
C CYS A 8 15.20 13.08 -6.47
N ILE A 9 16.09 13.42 -5.52
CA ILE A 9 16.60 12.50 -4.51
C ILE A 9 16.23 13.08 -3.14
N PHE A 10 15.42 12.37 -2.41
CA PHE A 10 14.89 12.84 -1.13
C PHE A 10 14.66 11.66 -0.20
N LYS A 11 14.47 11.93 1.09
CA LYS A 11 14.18 10.92 2.08
C LYS A 11 12.65 10.75 2.20
N PRO A 12 12.17 9.50 2.27
CA PRO A 12 10.78 9.26 2.60
C PRO A 12 10.48 9.71 4.04
N ILE A 13 9.20 9.89 4.33
CA ILE A 13 8.73 10.27 5.65
C ILE A 13 7.76 9.22 6.19
N VAL A 14 7.72 9.07 7.52
CA VAL A 14 6.74 8.19 8.16
C VAL A 14 5.35 8.84 8.03
N GLU A 15 4.38 8.06 7.56
CA GLU A 15 3.00 8.54 7.49
C GLU A 15 2.38 8.66 8.88
N THR A 16 1.67 9.75 9.11
CA THR A 16 0.98 10.03 10.37
C THR A 16 -0.54 10.03 10.21
N ASP A 17 -1.02 10.00 8.99
CA ASP A 17 -2.44 9.96 8.64
C ASP A 17 -2.61 9.11 7.39
N LEU A 18 -3.48 8.11 7.47
CA LEU A 18 -3.74 7.20 6.35
C LEU A 18 -5.24 6.87 6.32
N PRO A 19 -6.04 7.70 5.64
CA PRO A 19 -7.48 7.48 5.53
C PRO A 19 -7.81 6.07 5.02
N ALA A 20 -8.83 5.44 5.57
CA ALA A 20 -9.28 4.08 5.34
C ALA A 20 -8.36 2.98 5.89
N HIS A 21 -7.16 3.32 6.40
CA HIS A 21 -6.20 2.37 6.97
C HIS A 21 -5.60 2.84 8.30
N PRO A 22 -6.41 3.26 9.27
CA PRO A 22 -5.84 3.85 10.50
C PRO A 22 -4.97 2.87 11.30
N THR A 23 -5.27 1.57 11.25
CA THR A 23 -4.52 0.56 11.99
C THR A 23 -3.15 0.26 11.36
N LEU A 24 -2.95 0.57 10.08
CA LEU A 24 -1.65 0.40 9.43
C LEU A 24 -0.58 1.35 9.99
N LEU A 25 -0.97 2.47 10.58
CA LEU A 25 0.00 3.43 11.14
C LEU A 25 0.89 2.79 12.19
N ALA A 26 0.43 1.75 12.88
CA ALA A 26 1.23 1.00 13.84
C ALA A 26 2.43 0.30 13.19
N LEU A 27 2.38 -0.01 11.90
CA LEU A 27 3.46 -0.61 11.13
C LEU A 27 4.44 0.44 10.57
N LYS A 28 4.20 1.71 10.84
CA LYS A 28 5.03 2.85 10.41
C LYS A 28 5.27 2.86 8.90
N PRO A 29 4.21 2.89 8.08
CA PRO A 29 4.39 2.96 6.65
C PRO A 29 5.14 4.24 6.27
N MET A 30 5.99 4.14 5.26
CA MET A 30 6.79 5.26 4.77
C MET A 30 6.16 5.81 3.51
N LEU A 31 5.84 7.09 3.50
CA LEU A 31 5.52 7.79 2.26
C LEU A 31 6.80 7.93 1.45
N MET A 32 6.89 7.19 0.35
CA MET A 32 8.09 7.12 -0.47
C MET A 32 8.17 8.26 -1.47
N VAL A 33 7.03 8.63 -2.04
CA VAL A 33 6.92 9.76 -2.97
C VAL A 33 5.47 10.22 -3.10
N ASP A 34 5.28 11.51 -3.21
CA ASP A 34 4.07 12.18 -3.66
C ASP A 34 4.42 13.63 -4.02
N LYS A 35 3.41 14.46 -4.30
CA LYS A 35 3.65 15.87 -4.64
C LYS A 35 4.21 16.70 -3.48
N SER A 36 4.06 16.26 -2.23
CA SER A 36 4.64 16.98 -1.09
C SER A 36 6.16 16.77 -0.98
N LEU A 37 6.68 15.63 -1.45
CA LEU A 37 8.11 15.32 -1.46
C LEU A 37 8.77 15.74 -2.77
N TYR A 38 8.07 15.63 -3.87
CA TYR A 38 8.50 16.03 -5.19
C TYR A 38 7.30 16.64 -5.94
N SER A 39 7.27 17.95 -6.08
CA SER A 39 6.10 18.71 -6.56
C SER A 39 5.60 18.30 -7.95
N GLU A 40 6.49 17.76 -8.78
CA GLU A 40 6.16 17.31 -10.13
C GLU A 40 5.80 15.82 -10.19
N SER A 41 5.67 15.15 -9.03
CA SER A 41 5.36 13.73 -9.01
C SER A 41 4.01 13.43 -9.64
N LYS A 42 4.00 12.38 -10.46
CA LYS A 42 2.80 11.82 -11.09
C LYS A 42 2.33 10.56 -10.38
N VAL A 43 3.00 10.21 -9.28
CA VAL A 43 2.67 9.01 -8.50
C VAL A 43 2.66 9.34 -7.01
N TRP A 44 1.85 8.59 -6.28
CA TRP A 44 1.90 8.49 -4.83
C TRP A 44 2.33 7.06 -4.50
N SER A 45 3.24 6.90 -3.57
CA SER A 45 3.68 5.55 -3.16
C SER A 45 4.02 5.51 -1.69
N HIS A 46 3.61 4.43 -1.03
CA HIS A 46 4.12 4.08 0.27
C HIS A 46 4.63 2.64 0.31
N MET A 47 5.46 2.36 1.28
CA MET A 47 5.98 1.01 1.55
C MET A 47 5.99 0.76 3.04
N TYR A 48 5.81 -0.50 3.42
CA TYR A 48 5.95 -0.93 4.81
C TYR A 48 6.33 -2.40 4.87
N HIS A 49 6.96 -2.76 5.99
CA HIS A 49 7.26 -4.15 6.32
C HIS A 49 6.18 -4.68 7.25
N MET A 50 5.80 -5.93 7.03
CA MET A 50 4.92 -6.65 7.95
C MET A 50 5.70 -7.79 8.59
N PRO A 51 5.74 -7.86 9.92
CA PRO A 51 6.34 -8.99 10.61
C PRO A 51 5.45 -10.24 10.50
N LYS A 52 5.99 -11.38 10.90
CA LYS A 52 5.16 -12.56 11.13
C LYS A 52 4.01 -12.19 12.07
N MET A 53 2.80 -12.53 11.66
CA MET A 53 1.57 -12.25 12.42
C MET A 53 0.63 -13.44 12.38
N SER A 54 0.04 -13.76 13.53
CA SER A 54 -0.99 -14.77 13.63
C SER A 54 -2.29 -14.29 12.95
N LYS A 55 -3.23 -15.22 12.76
CA LYS A 55 -4.56 -14.87 12.24
C LYS A 55 -5.24 -13.82 13.11
N GLU A 56 -5.13 -13.97 14.44
CA GLU A 56 -5.71 -13.04 15.41
C GLU A 56 -5.08 -11.65 15.31
N GLU A 57 -3.76 -11.58 15.17
CA GLU A 57 -3.05 -10.31 14.99
C GLU A 57 -3.42 -9.66 13.65
N CYS A 58 -3.50 -10.44 12.58
CA CYS A 58 -3.92 -9.93 11.27
C CYS A 58 -5.34 -9.33 11.32
N ALA A 59 -6.22 -9.94 12.11
CA ALA A 59 -7.60 -9.45 12.25
C ALA A 59 -7.69 -8.07 12.92
N THR A 60 -6.62 -7.60 13.58
CA THR A 60 -6.57 -6.24 14.15
C THR A 60 -6.25 -5.17 13.11
N LEU A 61 -5.75 -5.56 11.95
CA LEU A 61 -5.45 -4.65 10.85
C LEU A 61 -6.71 -4.48 10.00
N THR A 62 -7.40 -3.38 10.19
CA THR A 62 -8.66 -3.12 9.50
C THR A 62 -8.45 -2.11 8.38
N ALA A 63 -9.20 -2.30 7.30
CA ALA A 63 -9.24 -1.37 6.19
C ALA A 63 -10.68 -1.23 5.72
N GLU A 64 -11.10 0.00 5.47
CA GLU A 64 -12.41 0.26 4.88
C GLU A 64 -12.33 0.12 3.37
N PRO A 65 -13.42 -0.31 2.70
CA PRO A 65 -13.47 -0.25 1.24
C PRO A 65 -13.23 1.17 0.75
N GLN A 66 -12.47 1.29 -0.34
CA GLN A 66 -12.09 2.59 -0.89
C GLN A 66 -12.17 2.58 -2.41
N VAL A 67 -12.29 3.78 -2.97
CA VAL A 67 -12.27 4.05 -4.40
C VAL A 67 -11.29 5.18 -4.63
N HIS A 68 -10.45 5.06 -5.66
CA HIS A 68 -9.55 6.13 -6.10
C HIS A 68 -9.92 6.59 -7.50
N ASP A 69 -9.58 7.83 -7.83
CA ASP A 69 -9.74 8.39 -9.18
C ASP A 69 -8.52 8.11 -10.08
N ALA A 70 -7.60 7.27 -9.62
CA ALA A 70 -6.42 6.84 -10.34
C ALA A 70 -6.21 5.34 -10.12
N ASP A 71 -5.37 4.72 -10.94
CA ASP A 71 -5.06 3.29 -10.78
C ASP A 71 -4.19 3.08 -9.54
N GLU A 72 -4.38 1.94 -8.86
CA GLU A 72 -3.54 1.50 -7.76
C GLU A 72 -2.85 0.19 -8.14
N ILE A 73 -1.57 0.10 -7.77
CA ILE A 73 -0.80 -1.13 -7.89
C ILE A 73 -0.36 -1.51 -6.49
N HIS A 74 -0.79 -2.67 -6.02
CA HIS A 74 -0.46 -3.19 -4.70
C HIS A 74 0.43 -4.42 -4.86
N MET A 75 1.64 -4.35 -4.34
CA MET A 75 2.65 -5.39 -4.51
C MET A 75 3.04 -5.98 -3.16
N THR A 76 3.04 -7.30 -3.08
CA THR A 76 3.49 -8.04 -1.91
C THR A 76 4.74 -8.83 -2.28
N LEU A 77 5.85 -8.51 -1.63
CA LEU A 77 7.12 -9.20 -1.83
C LEU A 77 7.39 -10.11 -0.64
N GLY A 78 7.54 -11.39 -0.92
CA GLY A 78 7.83 -12.43 0.06
C GLY A 78 7.97 -13.77 -0.63
N ARG A 79 8.46 -14.77 0.10
CA ARG A 79 8.56 -16.12 -0.46
C ARG A 79 7.17 -16.67 -0.77
N PRO A 80 7.04 -17.64 -1.70
CA PRO A 80 5.76 -18.28 -1.97
C PRO A 80 5.13 -18.81 -0.68
N GLY A 81 3.85 -18.42 -0.44
CA GLY A 81 3.13 -18.84 0.76
C GLY A 81 3.51 -18.14 2.06
N ALA A 82 4.43 -17.15 2.02
CA ALA A 82 4.80 -16.40 3.22
C ALA A 82 3.62 -15.64 3.82
N ALA A 83 2.69 -15.18 2.99
CA ALA A 83 1.50 -14.47 3.43
C ALA A 83 0.31 -14.80 2.54
N ARG A 84 -0.90 -14.69 3.11
CA ARG A 84 -2.16 -14.84 2.41
C ARG A 84 -3.04 -13.64 2.71
N ALA A 85 -3.65 -13.10 1.67
CA ALA A 85 -4.54 -11.97 1.77
C ALA A 85 -5.86 -12.25 1.06
N ARG A 86 -6.91 -11.57 1.51
CA ARG A 86 -8.20 -11.53 0.85
C ARG A 86 -8.37 -10.17 0.20
N TRP A 87 -8.64 -10.17 -1.10
CA TRP A 87 -9.01 -8.98 -1.84
C TRP A 87 -10.48 -9.02 -2.20
N VAL A 88 -11.14 -7.88 -2.10
CA VAL A 88 -12.49 -7.71 -2.62
C VAL A 88 -12.44 -6.57 -3.64
N LEU A 89 -12.76 -6.88 -4.88
CA LEU A 89 -12.86 -5.93 -5.99
C LEU A 89 -14.31 -5.88 -6.44
N GLU A 90 -15.00 -4.79 -6.18
CA GLU A 90 -16.45 -4.66 -6.30
C GLU A 90 -17.13 -5.75 -5.44
N ASP A 91 -17.79 -6.72 -6.05
CA ASP A 91 -18.46 -7.84 -5.36
C ASP A 91 -17.71 -9.17 -5.48
N GLU A 92 -16.50 -9.15 -6.05
CA GLU A 92 -15.70 -10.36 -6.25
C GLU A 92 -14.63 -10.50 -5.18
N GLU A 93 -14.51 -11.69 -4.59
CA GLU A 93 -13.54 -12.00 -3.55
C GLU A 93 -12.44 -12.92 -4.08
N TYR A 94 -11.20 -12.60 -3.75
CA TYR A 94 -10.02 -13.36 -4.18
C TYR A 94 -9.10 -13.62 -2.99
N ILE A 95 -8.60 -14.85 -2.89
CA ILE A 95 -7.55 -15.23 -1.93
C ILE A 95 -6.25 -15.32 -2.72
N VAL A 96 -5.26 -14.55 -2.29
CA VAL A 96 -3.95 -14.51 -2.95
C VAL A 96 -2.83 -14.79 -1.98
N GLU A 97 -1.75 -15.39 -2.48
CA GLU A 97 -0.54 -15.68 -1.71
C GLU A 97 0.62 -14.85 -2.24
N SER A 98 1.60 -14.58 -1.34
CA SER A 98 2.85 -13.93 -1.75
C SER A 98 3.69 -14.85 -2.66
N PRO A 99 4.48 -14.31 -3.60
CA PRO A 99 4.46 -12.94 -4.05
C PRO A 99 3.21 -12.65 -4.90
N SER A 100 2.69 -11.43 -4.85
CA SER A 100 1.50 -11.09 -5.64
C SER A 100 1.49 -9.62 -6.02
N THR A 101 0.80 -9.32 -7.11
CA THR A 101 0.49 -7.97 -7.53
C THR A 101 -1.00 -7.89 -7.81
N THR A 102 -1.65 -6.89 -7.23
CA THR A 102 -3.04 -6.57 -7.53
C THR A 102 -3.06 -5.20 -8.22
N TYR A 103 -3.59 -5.17 -9.43
CA TYR A 103 -3.78 -3.93 -10.18
C TYR A 103 -5.25 -3.54 -10.10
N ILE A 104 -5.53 -2.38 -9.53
CA ILE A 104 -6.89 -1.89 -9.32
C ILE A 104 -7.12 -0.68 -10.23
N PRO A 105 -7.92 -0.83 -11.28
CA PRO A 105 -8.25 0.30 -12.15
C PRO A 105 -8.95 1.43 -11.39
N ALA A 106 -8.77 2.66 -11.85
CA ALA A 106 -9.47 3.83 -11.29
C ALA A 106 -10.98 3.57 -11.26
N GLY A 107 -11.63 3.97 -10.16
CA GLY A 107 -13.06 3.82 -10.00
C GLY A 107 -13.54 2.48 -9.44
N VAL A 108 -12.66 1.49 -9.32
CA VAL A 108 -13.01 0.19 -8.76
C VAL A 108 -12.98 0.24 -7.24
N ARG A 109 -14.12 -0.07 -6.61
CA ARG A 109 -14.23 -0.19 -5.17
C ARG A 109 -13.48 -1.44 -4.71
N HIS A 110 -12.61 -1.28 -3.74
CA HIS A 110 -11.76 -2.37 -3.29
C HIS A 110 -11.46 -2.31 -1.79
N SER A 111 -11.16 -3.48 -1.25
CA SER A 111 -10.58 -3.61 0.08
C SER A 111 -9.67 -4.82 0.11
N ASN A 112 -8.74 -4.81 1.05
CA ASN A 112 -7.87 -5.94 1.26
C ASN A 112 -7.75 -6.23 2.76
N GLY A 113 -7.61 -7.51 3.10
CA GLY A 113 -7.39 -7.96 4.47
C GLY A 113 -6.35 -9.06 4.49
N TRP A 114 -5.47 -9.01 5.50
CA TRP A 114 -4.48 -10.06 5.71
C TRP A 114 -5.10 -11.21 6.49
N LEU A 115 -4.90 -12.44 6.02
CA LEU A 115 -5.40 -13.65 6.65
C LEU A 115 -4.35 -14.28 7.58
N GLU A 116 -3.11 -14.35 7.11
CA GLU A 116 -1.98 -14.83 7.89
C GLU A 116 -0.67 -14.35 7.27
N ILE A 117 0.34 -14.15 8.12
CA ILE A 117 1.69 -13.80 7.69
C ILE A 117 2.65 -14.72 8.42
N ASN A 118 3.14 -15.73 7.70
CA ASN A 118 3.99 -16.79 8.25
C ASN A 118 5.47 -16.40 8.32
N GLU A 119 5.88 -15.44 7.48
CA GLU A 119 7.21 -14.87 7.42
C GLU A 119 7.11 -13.37 7.12
N PRO A 120 8.08 -12.56 7.52
CA PRO A 120 8.07 -11.14 7.18
C PRO A 120 7.96 -10.88 5.69
N ILE A 121 7.18 -9.89 5.31
CA ILE A 121 6.95 -9.47 3.94
C ILE A 121 7.11 -7.96 3.80
N THR A 122 7.26 -7.50 2.57
CA THR A 122 7.28 -6.08 2.24
C THR A 122 6.13 -5.76 1.31
N ILE A 123 5.42 -4.68 1.62
CA ILE A 123 4.32 -4.18 0.81
C ILE A 123 4.75 -2.88 0.15
N ALA A 124 4.49 -2.76 -1.15
CA ALA A 124 4.66 -1.52 -1.89
C ALA A 124 3.35 -1.20 -2.59
N VAL A 125 2.88 0.03 -2.43
CA VAL A 125 1.65 0.52 -3.06
C VAL A 125 1.99 1.73 -3.90
N ILE A 126 1.49 1.77 -5.13
CA ILE A 126 1.64 2.90 -6.03
C ILE A 126 0.25 3.31 -6.51
N ILE A 127 -0.03 4.61 -6.44
CA ILE A 127 -1.21 5.21 -7.05
C ILE A 127 -0.73 6.13 -8.17
N THR A 128 -1.34 6.03 -9.35
CA THR A 128 -0.91 6.76 -10.56
C THR A 128 -1.39 8.21 -10.56
N SER A 129 -1.29 8.85 -9.40
CA SER A 129 -1.57 10.26 -9.18
C SER A 129 -0.61 10.78 -8.11
N GLY A 130 -0.16 12.01 -8.24
CA GLY A 130 0.74 12.61 -7.24
C GLY A 130 0.10 12.84 -5.87
N VAL A 131 -1.19 12.61 -5.73
CA VAL A 131 -1.95 12.74 -4.49
C VAL A 131 -2.86 11.53 -4.34
N ARG A 132 -2.85 10.92 -3.15
CA ARG A 132 -3.80 9.85 -2.83
C ARG A 132 -5.14 10.48 -2.46
N ARG A 133 -6.18 10.13 -3.20
CA ARG A 133 -7.54 10.59 -2.96
C ARG A 133 -8.50 9.43 -2.85
N LEU A 134 -9.43 9.54 -1.90
CA LEU A 134 -10.60 8.69 -1.81
C LEU A 134 -11.76 9.41 -2.48
N VAL A 135 -12.50 8.71 -3.29
CA VAL A 135 -13.62 9.28 -4.04
C VAL A 135 -14.94 8.75 -3.51
#